data_2e8cc549a977135cd18816724a6dd109
#
_entry.id   2e8cc549a977135cd18816724a6dd109
#
_cell.length_a   1.000
_cell.length_b   1.000
_cell.length_c   1.000
_cell.angle_alpha   90.00
_cell.angle_beta   90.00
_cell.angle_gamma   90.00
#
_symmetry.space_group_name_H-M   'P 1'
#
loop_
_entity.id
_entity.type
_entity.pdbx_description
1 polymer ?
#
loop_
_entity_poly.entity_id
_entity_poly.type
_entity_poly.pdbx_seq_one_letter_code
_entity_poly.pdbx_strand_id
1 'polypeptide(L)'
;MVEQLVERIQKKDLRAMSQLYQMYVEELSSVCYRYVPSDDDAKDVLQNSFVKIFTSMATFEYRDEPSFRGWLVKIVVNEALHFLQERKRLQFTDLHEATLLQMSDEEPEPDHITADELHQLISELPDGYRTVINLYVFEGYSHKKIAELLGIKEATSASQLYYAKQRLSRSIMKLINKKQ
;
A
#
# COMPACT_ATOMS: atom_id res chain seq x y z
N MET A 1 6.99 21.05 -16.56
CA MET A 1 7.52 21.33 -15.20
C MET A 1 8.18 20.11 -14.61
N VAL A 2 7.49 18.96 -14.49
CA VAL A 2 8.08 17.71 -13.94
C VAL A 2 9.17 17.14 -14.84
N GLU A 3 8.98 17.15 -16.16
CA GLU A 3 10.01 16.69 -17.13
C GLU A 3 11.35 17.41 -16.98
N GLN A 4 11.33 18.74 -16.90
CA GLN A 4 12.56 19.53 -16.67
C GLN A 4 13.22 19.21 -15.33
N LEU A 5 12.40 18.85 -14.31
CA LEU A 5 12.91 18.44 -13.01
C LEU A 5 13.65 17.09 -13.12
N VAL A 6 13.06 16.13 -13.85
CA VAL A 6 13.69 14.83 -14.13
C VAL A 6 15.03 15.02 -14.87
N GLU A 7 15.07 15.83 -15.93
CA GLU A 7 16.31 16.10 -16.67
C GLU A 7 17.43 16.71 -15.79
N ARG A 8 17.06 17.62 -14.87
CA ARG A 8 18.01 18.23 -13.93
C ARG A 8 18.53 17.20 -12.94
N ILE A 9 17.66 16.32 -12.43
CA ILE A 9 18.06 15.24 -11.49
C ILE A 9 19.02 14.27 -12.19
N GLN A 10 18.78 13.93 -13.45
CA GLN A 10 19.68 13.10 -14.26
C GLN A 10 21.07 13.72 -14.40
N LYS A 11 21.16 15.06 -14.37
CA LYS A 11 22.42 15.83 -14.35
C LYS A 11 22.97 16.01 -12.92
N LYS A 12 22.44 15.29 -11.91
CA LYS A 12 22.86 15.32 -10.50
C LYS A 12 22.65 16.67 -9.81
N ASP A 13 21.65 17.45 -10.23
CA ASP A 13 21.27 18.69 -9.57
C ASP A 13 20.61 18.42 -8.20
N LEU A 14 21.31 18.70 -7.11
CA LEU A 14 20.82 18.48 -5.75
C LEU A 14 19.59 19.33 -5.40
N ARG A 15 19.48 20.54 -5.98
CA ARG A 15 18.31 21.40 -5.76
C ARG A 15 17.06 20.79 -6.41
N ALA A 16 17.22 20.19 -7.60
CA ALA A 16 16.16 19.48 -8.26
C ALA A 16 15.73 18.22 -7.47
N MET A 17 16.66 17.48 -6.88
CA MET A 17 16.33 16.35 -5.98
C MET A 17 15.55 16.81 -4.75
N SER A 18 15.96 17.92 -4.11
CA SER A 18 15.23 18.50 -2.97
C SER A 18 13.83 18.96 -3.37
N GLN A 19 13.69 19.56 -4.54
CA GLN A 19 12.40 20.00 -5.06
C GLN A 19 11.44 18.80 -5.32
N LEU A 20 11.94 17.72 -5.93
CA LEU A 20 11.15 16.49 -6.15
C LEU A 20 10.71 15.89 -4.81
N TYR A 21 11.62 15.81 -3.84
CA TYR A 21 11.29 15.33 -2.50
C TYR A 21 10.13 16.13 -1.91
N GLN A 22 10.23 17.46 -1.89
CA GLN A 22 9.18 18.33 -1.34
C GLN A 22 7.83 18.17 -2.05
N MET A 23 7.85 17.94 -3.38
CA MET A 23 6.62 17.78 -4.17
C MET A 23 5.88 16.47 -3.88
N TYR A 24 6.61 15.39 -3.57
CA TYR A 24 6.02 14.04 -3.51
C TYR A 24 6.10 13.36 -2.13
N VAL A 25 6.81 13.93 -1.15
CA VAL A 25 7.02 13.28 0.15
C VAL A 25 5.71 13.00 0.88
N GLU A 26 4.76 13.91 0.86
CA GLU A 26 3.47 13.75 1.55
C GLU A 26 2.65 12.61 0.92
N GLU A 27 2.53 12.62 -0.40
CA GLU A 27 1.84 11.56 -1.13
C GLU A 27 2.50 10.19 -0.92
N LEU A 28 3.82 10.12 -1.11
CA LEU A 28 4.56 8.86 -0.97
C LEU A 28 4.59 8.36 0.46
N SER A 29 4.58 9.25 1.47
CA SER A 29 4.37 8.89 2.87
C SER A 29 3.01 8.23 3.06
N SER A 30 1.94 8.81 2.54
CA SER A 30 0.59 8.23 2.64
C SER A 30 0.53 6.84 2.01
N VAL A 31 1.19 6.64 0.86
CA VAL A 31 1.32 5.31 0.24
C VAL A 31 2.07 4.35 1.18
N CYS A 32 3.21 4.78 1.74
CA CYS A 32 4.02 3.96 2.63
C CYS A 32 3.25 3.51 3.88
N TYR A 33 2.56 4.45 4.55
CA TYR A 33 1.78 4.18 5.77
C TYR A 33 0.63 3.18 5.56
N ARG A 34 0.06 3.09 4.35
CA ARG A 34 -0.94 2.06 4.05
C ARG A 34 -0.40 0.63 4.21
N TYR A 35 0.90 0.42 3.98
CA TYR A 35 1.57 -0.88 4.11
C TYR A 35 2.23 -1.05 5.47
N VAL A 36 2.89 -0.02 5.97
CA VAL A 36 3.71 -0.01 7.18
C VAL A 36 3.21 1.08 8.12
N PRO A 37 2.25 0.78 9.04
CA PRO A 37 1.62 1.78 9.92
C PRO A 37 2.53 2.31 11.03
N SER A 38 3.66 1.64 11.31
CA SER A 38 4.64 2.09 12.30
C SER A 38 5.41 3.30 11.79
N ASP A 39 5.40 4.42 12.53
CA ASP A 39 6.05 5.66 12.14
C ASP A 39 7.55 5.50 11.86
N ASP A 40 8.27 4.78 12.71
CA ASP A 40 9.71 4.59 12.57
C ASP A 40 10.03 3.69 11.39
N ASP A 41 9.32 2.57 11.25
CA ASP A 41 9.47 1.65 10.12
C ASP A 41 9.11 2.34 8.78
N ALA A 42 8.04 3.14 8.76
CA ALA A 42 7.60 3.86 7.56
C ALA A 42 8.62 4.92 7.12
N LYS A 43 9.24 5.63 8.06
CA LYS A 43 10.33 6.58 7.77
C LYS A 43 11.52 5.89 7.11
N ASP A 44 11.93 4.73 7.62
CA ASP A 44 13.03 3.95 7.06
C ASP A 44 12.70 3.48 5.63
N VAL A 45 11.50 2.92 5.42
CA VAL A 45 11.03 2.49 4.10
C VAL A 45 10.97 3.66 3.13
N LEU A 46 10.45 4.81 3.57
CA LEU A 46 10.34 6.00 2.72
C LEU A 46 11.73 6.55 2.35
N GLN A 47 12.66 6.58 3.28
CA GLN A 47 14.04 7.00 3.02
C GLN A 47 14.71 6.09 1.98
N ASN A 48 14.60 4.77 2.14
CA ASN A 48 15.10 3.79 1.16
C ASN A 48 14.44 3.97 -0.20
N SER A 49 13.14 4.26 -0.22
CA SER A 49 12.39 4.53 -1.46
C SER A 49 12.95 5.74 -2.19
N PHE A 50 13.22 6.85 -1.50
CA PHE A 50 13.82 8.04 -2.13
C PHE A 50 15.24 7.78 -2.63
N VAL A 51 16.06 7.02 -1.90
CA VAL A 51 17.37 6.58 -2.41
C VAL A 51 17.21 5.81 -3.72
N LYS A 52 16.27 4.86 -3.80
CA LYS A 52 16.00 4.12 -5.05
C LYS A 52 15.45 5.00 -6.16
N ILE A 53 14.55 5.93 -5.86
CA ILE A 53 14.03 6.90 -6.81
C ILE A 53 15.19 7.68 -7.46
N PHE A 54 16.06 8.28 -6.65
CA PHE A 54 17.17 9.09 -7.17
C PHE A 54 18.22 8.27 -7.92
N THR A 55 18.52 7.06 -7.46
CA THR A 55 19.48 6.19 -8.16
C THR A 55 18.93 5.66 -9.48
N SER A 56 17.64 5.32 -9.52
CA SER A 56 16.98 4.83 -10.74
C SER A 56 16.62 5.93 -11.74
N MET A 57 16.65 7.20 -11.31
CA MET A 57 16.32 8.34 -12.16
C MET A 57 17.27 8.45 -13.36
N ALA A 58 18.52 8.00 -13.24
CA ALA A 58 19.52 8.09 -14.29
C ALA A 58 19.11 7.39 -15.61
N THR A 59 18.29 6.34 -15.51
CA THR A 59 17.79 5.55 -16.65
C THR A 59 16.30 5.71 -16.88
N PHE A 60 15.64 6.60 -16.13
CA PHE A 60 14.21 6.80 -16.26
C PHE A 60 13.87 7.62 -17.51
N GLU A 61 12.97 7.12 -18.35
CA GLU A 61 12.44 7.84 -19.51
C GLU A 61 11.10 8.48 -19.15
N TYR A 62 11.09 9.80 -19.03
CA TYR A 62 9.87 10.55 -18.78
C TYR A 62 8.94 10.50 -19.98
N ARG A 63 7.66 10.19 -19.75
CA ARG A 63 6.60 10.20 -20.78
C ARG A 63 5.57 11.26 -20.48
N ASP A 64 4.96 11.13 -19.29
CA ASP A 64 3.93 12.01 -18.78
C ASP A 64 3.92 11.96 -17.25
N GLU A 65 3.21 12.92 -16.63
CA GLU A 65 3.15 13.03 -15.17
C GLU A 65 2.42 11.85 -14.50
N PRO A 66 1.30 11.32 -15.02
CA PRO A 66 0.67 10.13 -14.43
C PRO A 66 1.57 8.89 -14.43
N SER A 67 2.29 8.63 -15.53
CA SER A 67 3.24 7.52 -15.61
C SER A 67 4.42 7.69 -14.63
N PHE A 68 4.93 8.92 -14.50
CA PHE A 68 5.98 9.25 -13.54
C PHE A 68 5.53 9.03 -12.10
N ARG A 69 4.35 9.55 -11.74
CA ARG A 69 3.74 9.35 -10.42
C ARG A 69 3.51 7.86 -10.11
N GLY A 70 2.98 7.10 -11.07
CA GLY A 70 2.81 5.66 -10.94
C GLY A 70 4.13 4.92 -10.72
N TRP A 71 5.22 5.37 -11.37
CA TRP A 71 6.56 4.81 -11.17
C TRP A 71 7.09 5.10 -9.76
N LEU A 72 6.91 6.33 -9.22
CA LEU A 72 7.28 6.68 -7.85
C LEU A 72 6.54 5.81 -6.84
N VAL A 73 5.21 5.70 -6.97
CA VAL A 73 4.36 4.87 -6.11
C VAL A 73 4.81 3.41 -6.15
N LYS A 74 5.10 2.86 -7.33
CA LYS A 74 5.57 1.48 -7.49
C LYS A 74 6.87 1.22 -6.74
N ILE A 75 7.80 2.19 -6.70
CA ILE A 75 9.04 2.05 -5.93
C ILE A 75 8.72 1.95 -4.44
N VAL A 76 7.87 2.84 -3.91
CA VAL A 76 7.48 2.83 -2.49
C VAL A 76 6.76 1.53 -2.12
N VAL A 77 5.81 1.08 -2.93
CA VAL A 77 5.11 -0.19 -2.71
C VAL A 77 6.09 -1.35 -2.67
N ASN A 78 7.02 -1.44 -3.64
CA ASN A 78 8.01 -2.51 -3.67
C ASN A 78 8.93 -2.48 -2.44
N GLU A 79 9.35 -1.29 -1.97
CA GLU A 79 10.16 -1.16 -0.75
C GLU A 79 9.39 -1.60 0.49
N ALA A 80 8.13 -1.20 0.60
CA ALA A 80 7.27 -1.62 1.70
C ALA A 80 7.06 -3.15 1.72
N LEU A 81 6.82 -3.76 0.56
CA LEU A 81 6.70 -5.23 0.45
C LEU A 81 8.01 -5.94 0.83
N HIS A 82 9.14 -5.45 0.35
CA HIS A 82 10.46 -5.99 0.69
C HIS A 82 10.71 -5.92 2.20
N PHE A 83 10.46 -4.76 2.82
CA PHE A 83 10.57 -4.57 4.26
C PHE A 83 9.70 -5.58 5.06
N LEU A 84 8.43 -5.76 4.66
CA LEU A 84 7.52 -6.69 5.32
C LEU A 84 7.97 -8.15 5.15
N GLN A 85 8.51 -8.51 3.98
CA GLN A 85 9.06 -9.85 3.72
C GLN A 85 10.31 -10.13 4.55
N GLU A 86 11.27 -9.20 4.60
CA GLU A 86 12.50 -9.35 5.40
C GLU A 86 12.20 -9.52 6.89
N ARG A 87 11.21 -8.77 7.40
CA ARG A 87 10.76 -8.88 8.80
C ARG A 87 9.87 -10.07 9.05
N LYS A 88 9.63 -10.95 8.06
CA LYS A 88 8.71 -12.10 8.15
C LYS A 88 7.31 -11.73 8.66
N ARG A 89 6.87 -10.51 8.39
CA ARG A 89 5.55 -10.00 8.82
C ARG A 89 4.42 -10.48 7.92
N LEU A 90 4.74 -10.84 6.66
CA LEU A 90 3.75 -11.39 5.74
C LEU A 90 3.53 -12.86 6.05
N GLN A 91 2.52 -13.13 6.85
CA GLN A 91 2.04 -14.48 7.11
C GLN A 91 0.72 -14.68 6.35
N PHE A 92 0.75 -15.60 5.41
CA PHE A 92 -0.42 -16.00 4.65
C PHE A 92 -0.84 -17.38 5.15
N THR A 93 -1.78 -17.39 6.09
CA THR A 93 -2.36 -18.65 6.56
C THR A 93 -3.43 -19.07 5.58
N ASP A 94 -3.33 -20.28 5.03
CA ASP A 94 -4.46 -20.95 4.39
C ASP A 94 -5.46 -21.31 5.51
N LEU A 95 -6.31 -20.34 5.86
CA LEU A 95 -7.34 -20.53 6.87
C LEU A 95 -8.38 -21.51 6.31
N HIS A 96 -8.52 -22.66 6.99
CA HIS A 96 -9.50 -23.67 6.65
C HIS A 96 -10.93 -23.10 6.62
N GLU A 97 -11.74 -23.56 5.68
CA GLU A 97 -13.16 -23.26 5.43
C GLU A 97 -14.07 -23.26 6.67
N ALA A 98 -13.64 -23.89 7.77
CA ALA A 98 -14.44 -24.02 8.98
C ALA A 98 -14.77 -22.71 9.70
N THR A 99 -14.00 -21.62 9.44
CA THR A 99 -14.27 -20.30 10.04
C THR A 99 -15.27 -19.48 9.21
N LEU A 100 -15.61 -19.91 8.02
CA LEU A 100 -16.51 -19.22 7.08
C LEU A 100 -17.97 -19.26 7.49
N LEU A 101 -18.39 -20.31 8.21
CA LEU A 101 -19.80 -20.62 8.48
C LEU A 101 -20.48 -19.74 9.56
N GLN A 102 -19.77 -18.79 10.18
CA GLN A 102 -20.33 -17.93 11.24
C GLN A 102 -20.38 -16.44 10.90
N MET A 103 -20.30 -16.08 9.62
CA MET A 103 -20.18 -14.67 9.24
C MET A 103 -21.51 -14.19 8.65
N SER A 104 -22.11 -13.18 9.28
CA SER A 104 -23.26 -12.48 8.72
C SER A 104 -22.86 -11.75 7.42
N ASP A 105 -23.67 -11.88 6.39
CA ASP A 105 -23.56 -11.18 5.11
C ASP A 105 -24.01 -9.71 5.17
N GLU A 106 -24.09 -9.12 6.38
CA GLU A 106 -24.47 -7.72 6.54
C GLU A 106 -23.33 -6.83 6.05
N GLU A 107 -23.55 -6.20 4.91
CA GLU A 107 -22.67 -5.14 4.41
C GLU A 107 -22.97 -3.84 5.18
N PRO A 108 -21.96 -3.20 5.81
CA PRO A 108 -22.17 -1.93 6.49
C PRO A 108 -22.50 -0.83 5.46
N GLU A 109 -23.46 0.04 5.80
CA GLU A 109 -23.75 1.22 4.98
C GLU A 109 -22.56 2.20 5.02
N PRO A 110 -22.03 2.61 3.87
CA PRO A 110 -20.81 3.42 3.80
C PRO A 110 -20.96 4.84 4.35
N ASP A 111 -22.19 5.34 4.48
CA ASP A 111 -22.47 6.75 4.83
C ASP A 111 -22.15 7.10 6.31
N HIS A 112 -21.83 6.11 7.15
CA HIS A 112 -21.57 6.30 8.57
C HIS A 112 -20.10 6.29 8.97
N ILE A 113 -19.17 6.22 7.99
CA ILE A 113 -17.73 6.14 8.24
C ILE A 113 -16.96 7.17 7.39
N THR A 114 -16.03 7.87 8.01
CA THR A 114 -15.14 8.81 7.31
C THR A 114 -13.97 8.08 6.63
N ALA A 115 -13.33 8.74 5.66
CA ALA A 115 -12.14 8.19 5.00
C ALA A 115 -11.00 7.92 6.01
N ASP A 116 -10.80 8.80 6.98
CA ASP A 116 -9.76 8.64 8.02
C ASP A 116 -10.04 7.44 8.91
N GLU A 117 -11.30 7.25 9.33
CA GLU A 117 -11.71 6.07 10.11
C GLU A 117 -11.51 4.78 9.32
N LEU A 118 -11.83 4.77 8.03
CA LEU A 118 -11.58 3.62 7.16
C LEU A 118 -10.09 3.32 7.05
N HIS A 119 -9.25 4.34 6.83
CA HIS A 119 -7.80 4.19 6.79
C HIS A 119 -7.26 3.63 8.11
N GLN A 120 -7.75 4.11 9.26
CA GLN A 120 -7.36 3.59 10.56
C GLN A 120 -7.72 2.10 10.69
N LEU A 121 -8.96 1.72 10.35
CA LEU A 121 -9.39 0.32 10.40
C LEU A 121 -8.57 -0.59 9.48
N ILE A 122 -8.18 -0.10 8.30
CA ILE A 122 -7.29 -0.84 7.38
C ILE A 122 -5.91 -1.00 8.02
N SER A 123 -5.38 0.02 8.70
CA SER A 123 -4.07 -0.04 9.35
C SER A 123 -4.01 -1.06 10.50
N GLU A 124 -5.14 -1.35 11.14
CA GLU A 124 -5.27 -2.33 12.21
C GLU A 124 -5.38 -3.79 11.71
N LEU A 125 -5.54 -3.99 10.40
CA LEU A 125 -5.55 -5.33 9.83
C LEU A 125 -4.17 -6.01 9.98
N PRO A 126 -4.11 -7.34 10.17
CA PRO A 126 -2.87 -8.10 10.06
C PRO A 126 -2.15 -7.81 8.74
N ASP A 127 -0.80 -7.80 8.77
CA ASP A 127 0.03 -7.35 7.66
C ASP A 127 -0.31 -8.05 6.32
N GLY A 128 -0.60 -9.36 6.33
CA GLY A 128 -0.98 -10.10 5.12
C GLY A 128 -2.31 -9.61 4.52
N TYR A 129 -3.34 -9.43 5.35
CA TYR A 129 -4.65 -8.92 4.90
C TYR A 129 -4.55 -7.48 4.42
N ARG A 130 -3.84 -6.63 5.17
CA ARG A 130 -3.63 -5.23 4.81
C ARG A 130 -2.87 -5.11 3.49
N THR A 131 -1.84 -5.92 3.29
CA THR A 131 -1.05 -5.93 2.05
C THR A 131 -1.91 -6.30 0.86
N VAL A 132 -2.69 -7.40 0.95
CA VAL A 132 -3.52 -7.85 -0.19
C VAL A 132 -4.63 -6.85 -0.51
N ILE A 133 -5.32 -6.29 0.50
CA ILE A 133 -6.37 -5.28 0.25
C ILE A 133 -5.79 -4.01 -0.41
N ASN A 134 -4.61 -3.56 0.02
CA ASN A 134 -3.95 -2.39 -0.59
C ASN A 134 -3.55 -2.66 -2.04
N LEU A 135 -2.92 -3.80 -2.33
CA LEU A 135 -2.52 -4.16 -3.69
C LEU A 135 -3.73 -4.32 -4.63
N TYR A 136 -4.83 -4.88 -4.14
CA TYR A 136 -6.02 -5.11 -4.96
C TYR A 136 -6.85 -3.84 -5.17
N VAL A 137 -7.15 -3.11 -4.07
CA VAL A 137 -8.07 -1.97 -4.10
C VAL A 137 -7.40 -0.69 -4.55
N PHE A 138 -6.22 -0.36 -3.99
CA PHE A 138 -5.56 0.91 -4.28
C PHE A 138 -4.60 0.84 -5.47
N GLU A 139 -3.86 -0.28 -5.61
CA GLU A 139 -2.93 -0.42 -6.75
C GLU A 139 -3.60 -1.08 -7.97
N GLY A 140 -4.82 -1.60 -7.83
CA GLY A 140 -5.58 -2.21 -8.94
C GLY A 140 -4.98 -3.50 -9.49
N TYR A 141 -4.18 -4.24 -8.70
CA TYR A 141 -3.55 -5.47 -9.15
C TYR A 141 -4.51 -6.65 -9.13
N SER A 142 -4.44 -7.49 -10.16
CA SER A 142 -5.16 -8.76 -10.19
C SER A 142 -4.59 -9.75 -9.15
N HIS A 143 -5.39 -10.73 -8.71
CA HIS A 143 -4.92 -11.79 -7.82
C HIS A 143 -3.70 -12.53 -8.38
N LYS A 144 -3.64 -12.74 -9.70
CA LYS A 144 -2.49 -13.31 -10.38
C LYS A 144 -1.24 -12.46 -10.15
N LYS A 145 -1.34 -11.14 -10.34
CA LYS A 145 -0.23 -10.20 -10.12
C LYS A 145 0.20 -10.13 -8.66
N ILE A 146 -0.75 -10.13 -7.74
CA ILE A 146 -0.50 -10.16 -6.29
C ILE A 146 0.22 -11.46 -5.91
N ALA A 147 -0.24 -12.60 -6.44
CA ALA A 147 0.37 -13.91 -6.21
C ALA A 147 1.85 -13.93 -6.65
N GLU A 148 2.15 -13.40 -7.84
CA GLU A 148 3.53 -13.26 -8.34
C GLU A 148 4.39 -12.38 -7.41
N LEU A 149 3.87 -11.23 -6.97
CA LEU A 149 4.61 -10.29 -6.12
C LEU A 149 4.89 -10.83 -4.71
N LEU A 150 3.95 -11.58 -4.15
CA LEU A 150 4.03 -12.07 -2.77
C LEU A 150 4.56 -13.50 -2.67
N GLY A 151 4.76 -14.20 -3.79
CA GLY A 151 5.19 -15.59 -3.81
C GLY A 151 4.15 -16.56 -3.24
N ILE A 152 2.86 -16.29 -3.42
CA ILE A 152 1.73 -17.10 -2.95
C ILE A 152 0.89 -17.63 -4.12
N LYS A 153 -0.08 -18.50 -3.84
CA LYS A 153 -1.05 -18.94 -4.86
C LYS A 153 -2.10 -17.85 -5.13
N GLU A 154 -2.64 -17.82 -6.34
CA GLU A 154 -3.72 -16.90 -6.70
C GLU A 154 -4.96 -17.09 -5.81
N ALA A 155 -5.31 -18.35 -5.50
CA ALA A 155 -6.38 -18.69 -4.57
C ALA A 155 -6.12 -18.15 -3.15
N THR A 156 -4.85 -18.18 -2.68
CA THR A 156 -4.46 -17.59 -1.39
C THR A 156 -4.66 -16.08 -1.40
N SER A 157 -4.29 -15.39 -2.49
CA SER A 157 -4.56 -13.95 -2.63
C SER A 157 -6.06 -13.64 -2.58
N ALA A 158 -6.90 -14.43 -3.26
CA ALA A 158 -8.35 -14.24 -3.24
C ALA A 158 -8.95 -14.47 -1.84
N SER A 159 -8.53 -15.53 -1.15
CA SER A 159 -8.99 -15.80 0.23
C SER A 159 -8.53 -14.73 1.21
N GLN A 160 -7.28 -14.23 1.11
CA GLN A 160 -6.79 -13.13 1.94
C GLN A 160 -7.62 -11.86 1.75
N LEU A 161 -7.99 -11.50 0.52
CA LEU A 161 -8.86 -10.36 0.24
C LEU A 161 -10.25 -10.55 0.87
N TYR A 162 -10.83 -11.74 0.72
CA TYR A 162 -12.12 -12.07 1.31
C TYR A 162 -12.11 -11.87 2.83
N TYR A 163 -11.13 -12.46 3.53
CA TYR A 163 -11.01 -12.31 4.98
C TYR A 163 -10.67 -10.89 5.42
N ALA A 164 -9.88 -10.15 4.65
CA ALA A 164 -9.61 -8.74 4.90
C ALA A 164 -10.90 -7.93 4.90
N LYS A 165 -11.75 -8.11 3.87
CA LYS A 165 -13.06 -7.46 3.76
C LYS A 165 -13.98 -7.83 4.91
N GLN A 166 -14.05 -9.09 5.27
CA GLN A 166 -14.88 -9.56 6.39
C GLN A 166 -14.45 -8.96 7.73
N ARG A 167 -13.14 -8.93 8.01
CA ARG A 167 -12.63 -8.28 9.24
C ARG A 167 -12.93 -6.79 9.24
N LEU A 168 -12.75 -6.13 8.11
CA LEU A 168 -13.02 -4.71 7.97
C LEU A 168 -14.50 -4.41 8.19
N SER A 169 -15.41 -5.16 7.58
CA SER A 169 -16.86 -5.03 7.78
C SER A 169 -17.24 -5.12 9.26
N ARG A 170 -16.73 -6.12 9.96
CA ARG A 170 -16.98 -6.25 11.43
C ARG A 170 -16.46 -5.07 12.23
N SER A 171 -15.29 -4.55 11.88
CA SER A 171 -14.72 -3.39 12.59
C SER A 171 -15.53 -2.13 12.31
N ILE A 172 -16.03 -1.95 11.09
CA ILE A 172 -16.93 -0.87 10.71
C ILE A 172 -18.24 -0.94 11.50
N MET A 173 -18.89 -2.12 11.55
CA MET A 173 -20.13 -2.31 12.30
C MET A 173 -19.94 -2.01 13.79
N LYS A 174 -18.83 -2.44 14.40
CA LYS A 174 -18.50 -2.09 15.80
C LYS A 174 -18.33 -0.60 16.00
N LEU A 175 -17.71 0.10 15.05
CA LEU A 175 -17.50 1.55 15.11
C LEU A 175 -18.84 2.29 15.01
N ILE A 176 -19.72 1.90 14.07
CA ILE A 176 -21.05 2.49 13.90
C ILE A 176 -21.89 2.30 15.17
N ASN A 177 -21.95 1.08 15.71
CA ASN A 177 -22.71 0.78 16.93
C ASN A 177 -22.20 1.54 18.17
N LYS A 178 -20.93 1.94 18.19
CA LYS A 178 -20.36 2.75 19.28
C LYS A 178 -20.70 4.23 19.18
N LYS A 179 -21.05 4.71 17.96
CA LYS A 179 -21.43 6.11 17.71
C LYS A 179 -22.93 6.37 17.95
N GLN A 180 -23.75 5.33 18.01
CA GLN A 180 -25.18 5.38 18.36
C GLN A 180 -25.37 5.32 19.87
#